data_09bf553df6082ce69915e62566f7c7cc
#
_entry.id   09bf553df6082ce69915e62566f7c7cc
#
_cell.length_a   1.000
_cell.length_b   1.000
_cell.length_c   1.000
_cell.angle_alpha   90.00
_cell.angle_beta   90.00
_cell.angle_gamma   90.00
#
_symmetry.space_group_name_H-M   'P 1'
#
loop_
_entity.id
_entity.type
_entity.pdbx_description
1 polymer ?
#
loop_
_entity_poly.entity_id
_entity_poly.type
_entity_poly.pdbx_seq_one_letter_code
_entity_poly.pdbx_strand_id
1 'polypeptide(L)'
;MKNRVTVFLTIALLFIASTYVILMSVGYKNDINNLEKTNQKILLTNDSLKCVIDSLNTELKKFDIKYQYNEMKKDIKDIIDAIIFVESSDNDSAYRESEDAVGCLQIRQTMVNDINRILKRQGSNLRYTYNCRWDRTKSIEMFNIFIDHYNLTTAEEMARCWNGGPRGINNPYTLGYWNKVENELEESYASR
;
A
#
# COMPACT_ATOMS: atom_id res chain seq x y z
N MET A 1 34.19 75.84 52.84
CA MET A 1 33.02 74.96 53.10
C MET A 1 32.32 74.49 51.81
N LYS A 2 32.13 75.38 50.85
CA LYS A 2 31.39 75.02 49.54
C LYS A 2 32.04 73.83 48.80
N ASN A 3 33.36 73.67 48.70
CA ASN A 3 33.99 72.58 47.94
C ASN A 3 33.82 71.22 48.61
N ARG A 4 33.62 71.08 49.90
CA ARG A 4 33.38 69.77 50.53
C ARG A 4 31.98 69.25 50.32
N VAL A 5 30.99 70.11 50.28
CA VAL A 5 29.58 69.75 50.03
C VAL A 5 29.40 69.28 48.53
N THR A 6 30.05 69.95 47.60
CA THR A 6 30.04 69.52 46.19
C THR A 6 30.72 68.19 45.99
N VAL A 7 31.80 67.88 46.62
CA VAL A 7 32.49 66.59 46.56
C VAL A 7 31.62 65.48 47.17
N PHE A 8 30.95 65.72 48.29
CA PHE A 8 30.02 64.74 48.90
C PHE A 8 28.81 64.47 48.00
N LEU A 9 28.21 65.49 47.36
CA LEU A 9 27.11 65.34 46.41
C LEU A 9 27.53 64.55 45.19
N THR A 10 28.71 64.77 44.63
CA THR A 10 29.17 63.99 43.46
C THR A 10 29.43 62.54 43.77
N ILE A 11 30.01 62.24 44.94
CA ILE A 11 30.23 60.85 45.44
C ILE A 11 28.91 60.18 45.68
N ALA A 12 27.90 60.83 46.26
CA ALA A 12 26.56 60.24 46.46
C ALA A 12 25.89 59.95 45.17
N LEU A 13 25.94 60.83 44.16
CA LEU A 13 25.39 60.62 42.83
C LEU A 13 26.04 59.44 42.11
N LEU A 14 27.39 59.33 42.20
CA LEU A 14 28.07 58.17 41.58
C LEU A 14 27.74 56.85 42.30
N PHE A 15 27.47 56.89 43.57
CA PHE A 15 27.05 55.68 44.32
C PHE A 15 25.63 55.28 43.92
N ILE A 16 24.71 56.21 43.75
CA ILE A 16 23.36 55.97 43.28
C ILE A 16 23.37 55.42 41.84
N ALA A 17 24.16 56.02 40.95
CA ALA A 17 24.29 55.55 39.56
C ALA A 17 24.87 54.16 39.48
N SER A 18 25.91 53.85 40.31
CA SER A 18 26.49 52.49 40.34
C SER A 18 25.52 51.41 40.85
N THR A 19 24.74 51.73 41.92
CA THR A 19 23.71 50.80 42.42
C THR A 19 22.61 50.59 41.43
N TYR A 20 22.18 51.62 40.68
CA TYR A 20 21.20 51.50 39.60
C TYR A 20 21.66 50.58 38.48
N VAL A 21 22.92 50.75 38.02
CA VAL A 21 23.51 49.88 36.99
C VAL A 21 23.60 48.43 37.46
N ILE A 22 23.96 48.19 38.75
CA ILE A 22 23.97 46.83 39.29
C ILE A 22 22.57 46.21 39.31
N LEU A 23 21.57 46.92 39.78
CA LEU A 23 20.19 46.45 39.81
C LEU A 23 19.65 46.11 38.41
N MET A 24 19.94 46.96 37.43
CA MET A 24 19.57 46.70 36.03
C MET A 24 20.26 45.48 35.46
N SER A 25 21.57 45.29 35.74
CA SER A 25 22.32 44.11 35.30
C SER A 25 21.80 42.80 35.87
N VAL A 26 21.33 42.80 37.13
CA VAL A 26 20.71 41.64 37.78
C VAL A 26 19.34 41.32 37.12
N GLY A 27 18.55 42.36 36.83
CA GLY A 27 17.27 42.19 36.09
C GLY A 27 17.51 41.52 34.73
N TYR A 28 18.38 42.06 33.90
CA TYR A 28 18.73 41.47 32.58
C TYR A 28 19.23 40.03 32.68
N LYS A 29 20.04 39.69 33.68
CA LYS A 29 20.53 38.33 33.89
C LYS A 29 19.40 37.35 34.20
N ASN A 30 18.42 37.78 35.01
CA ASN A 30 17.27 36.96 35.31
C ASN A 30 16.37 36.73 34.06
N ASP A 31 16.18 37.75 33.23
CA ASP A 31 15.42 37.65 32.00
C ASP A 31 16.09 36.68 31.00
N ILE A 32 17.40 36.76 30.83
CA ILE A 32 18.21 35.83 30.02
C ILE A 32 18.02 34.40 30.50
N ASN A 33 18.16 34.14 31.80
CA ASN A 33 18.00 32.81 32.36
C ASN A 33 16.58 32.24 32.15
N ASN A 34 15.55 33.09 32.21
CA ASN A 34 14.17 32.68 31.95
C ASN A 34 13.95 32.34 30.47
N LEU A 35 14.54 33.12 29.54
CA LEU A 35 14.51 32.85 28.11
C LEU A 35 15.23 31.54 27.77
N GLU A 36 16.39 31.28 28.35
CA GLU A 36 17.12 30.02 28.17
C GLU A 36 16.28 28.80 28.59
N LYS A 37 15.66 28.86 29.79
CA LYS A 37 14.75 27.80 30.27
C LYS A 37 13.57 27.57 29.33
N THR A 38 12.99 28.66 28.83
CA THR A 38 11.86 28.58 27.87
C THR A 38 12.30 27.96 26.58
N ASN A 39 13.45 28.33 26.04
CA ASN A 39 14.02 27.75 24.83
C ASN A 39 14.28 26.25 24.98
N GLN A 40 14.87 25.82 26.10
CA GLN A 40 15.07 24.40 26.41
C GLN A 40 13.77 23.63 26.44
N LYS A 41 12.72 24.19 27.05
CA LYS A 41 11.37 23.57 27.06
C LYS A 41 10.78 23.44 25.67
N ILE A 42 10.94 24.47 24.83
CA ILE A 42 10.47 24.44 23.42
C ILE A 42 11.22 23.36 22.62
N LEU A 43 12.54 23.23 22.79
CA LEU A 43 13.33 22.20 22.12
C LEU A 43 12.84 20.79 22.49
N LEU A 44 12.64 20.50 23.78
CA LEU A 44 12.12 19.20 24.24
C LEU A 44 10.72 18.90 23.67
N THR A 45 9.86 19.91 23.59
CA THR A 45 8.52 19.77 22.99
C THR A 45 8.60 19.47 21.51
N ASN A 46 9.51 20.14 20.78
CA ASN A 46 9.71 19.92 19.35
C ASN A 46 10.22 18.50 19.06
N ASP A 47 11.15 17.99 19.87
CA ASP A 47 11.66 16.62 19.73
C ASP A 47 10.55 15.58 19.98
N SER A 48 9.69 15.81 20.98
CA SER A 48 8.54 14.96 21.25
C SER A 48 7.53 14.98 20.10
N LEU A 49 7.21 16.16 19.55
CA LEU A 49 6.33 16.30 18.39
C LEU A 49 6.88 15.60 17.14
N LYS A 50 8.19 15.69 16.91
CA LYS A 50 8.85 14.99 15.81
C LYS A 50 8.68 13.48 15.93
N CYS A 51 8.86 12.92 17.10
CA CYS A 51 8.65 11.49 17.36
C CYS A 51 7.20 11.05 17.06
N VAL A 52 6.21 11.87 17.45
CA VAL A 52 4.79 11.61 17.16
C VAL A 52 4.53 11.66 15.64
N ILE A 53 5.08 12.64 14.93
CA ILE A 53 4.94 12.75 13.47
C ILE A 53 5.53 11.53 12.77
N ASP A 54 6.71 11.07 13.16
CA ASP A 54 7.35 9.89 12.57
C ASP A 54 6.53 8.61 12.81
N SER A 55 5.94 8.48 13.99
CA SER A 55 5.02 7.38 14.33
C SER A 55 3.76 7.42 13.44
N LEU A 56 3.11 8.58 13.31
CA LEU A 56 1.92 8.75 12.47
C LEU A 56 2.21 8.49 10.99
N ASN A 57 3.34 8.94 10.48
CA ASN A 57 3.74 8.67 9.09
C ASN A 57 3.96 7.17 8.85
N THR A 58 4.47 6.45 9.84
CA THR A 58 4.64 4.99 9.76
C THR A 58 3.29 4.27 9.70
N GLU A 59 2.33 4.67 10.53
CA GLU A 59 0.97 4.10 10.52
C GLU A 59 0.24 4.44 9.22
N LEU A 60 0.38 5.66 8.70
CA LEU A 60 -0.20 6.07 7.41
C LEU A 60 0.32 5.20 6.26
N LYS A 61 1.63 4.97 6.19
CA LYS A 61 2.22 4.07 5.17
C LYS A 61 1.65 2.67 5.24
N LYS A 62 1.48 2.10 6.45
CA LYS A 62 0.85 0.77 6.60
C LYS A 62 -0.59 0.76 6.11
N PHE A 63 -1.34 1.82 6.38
CA PHE A 63 -2.72 1.97 5.91
C PHE A 63 -2.79 2.05 4.39
N ASP A 64 -1.93 2.86 3.75
CA ASP A 64 -1.88 3.01 2.29
C ASP A 64 -1.55 1.67 1.61
N ILE A 65 -0.56 0.92 2.12
CA ILE A 65 -0.21 -0.40 1.60
C ILE A 65 -1.40 -1.37 1.71
N LYS A 66 -2.09 -1.37 2.85
CA LYS A 66 -3.26 -2.21 3.05
C LYS A 66 -4.42 -1.84 2.12
N TYR A 67 -4.65 -0.55 1.91
CA TYR A 67 -5.67 -0.05 0.99
C TYR A 67 -5.36 -0.49 -0.44
N GLN A 68 -4.16 -0.23 -0.94
CA GLN A 68 -3.72 -0.66 -2.27
C GLN A 68 -3.82 -2.17 -2.47
N TYR A 69 -3.46 -2.96 -1.47
CA TYR A 69 -3.59 -4.42 -1.51
C TYR A 69 -5.05 -4.88 -1.64
N ASN A 70 -5.98 -4.23 -0.93
CA ASN A 70 -7.40 -4.56 -1.00
C ASN A 70 -8.01 -4.19 -2.36
N GLU A 71 -7.67 -3.01 -2.93
CA GLU A 71 -8.10 -2.60 -4.27
C GLU A 71 -7.57 -3.58 -5.32
N MET A 72 -6.29 -3.92 -5.29
CA MET A 72 -5.72 -4.91 -6.21
C MET A 72 -6.43 -6.28 -6.12
N LYS A 73 -6.78 -6.74 -4.93
CA LYS A 73 -7.54 -8.00 -4.76
C LYS A 73 -8.93 -7.91 -5.34
N LYS A 74 -9.59 -6.77 -5.23
CA LYS A 74 -10.90 -6.52 -5.82
C LYS A 74 -10.83 -6.58 -7.34
N ASP A 75 -9.85 -5.89 -7.93
CA ASP A 75 -9.64 -5.88 -9.37
C ASP A 75 -9.40 -7.29 -9.93
N ILE A 76 -8.56 -8.10 -9.28
CA ILE A 76 -8.32 -9.49 -9.68
C ILE A 76 -9.60 -10.33 -9.58
N LYS A 77 -10.40 -10.14 -8.54
CA LYS A 77 -11.68 -10.82 -8.39
C LYS A 77 -12.63 -10.49 -9.53
N ASP A 78 -12.76 -9.22 -9.87
CA ASP A 78 -13.63 -8.78 -10.96
C ASP A 78 -13.20 -9.39 -12.32
N ILE A 79 -11.90 -9.46 -12.58
CA ILE A 79 -11.35 -10.13 -13.77
C ILE A 79 -11.68 -11.63 -13.77
N ILE A 80 -11.54 -12.32 -12.65
CA ILE A 80 -11.88 -13.74 -12.53
C ILE A 80 -13.37 -13.96 -12.78
N ASP A 81 -14.23 -13.15 -12.20
CA ASP A 81 -15.68 -13.25 -12.36
C ASP A 81 -16.09 -13.04 -13.85
N ALA A 82 -15.50 -12.06 -14.53
CA ALA A 82 -15.71 -11.83 -15.95
C ALA A 82 -15.24 -13.01 -16.82
N ILE A 83 -14.07 -13.59 -16.51
CA ILE A 83 -13.57 -14.79 -17.20
C ILE A 83 -14.53 -15.97 -16.98
N ILE A 84 -14.98 -16.20 -15.76
CA ILE A 84 -15.95 -17.27 -15.42
C ILE A 84 -17.23 -17.10 -16.22
N PHE A 85 -17.73 -15.86 -16.30
CA PHE A 85 -18.94 -15.60 -17.07
C PHE A 85 -18.75 -15.93 -18.57
N VAL A 86 -17.65 -15.49 -19.16
CA VAL A 86 -17.32 -15.77 -20.58
C VAL A 86 -17.12 -17.27 -20.86
N GLU A 87 -16.52 -18.02 -19.92
CA GLU A 87 -16.22 -19.45 -20.08
C GLU A 87 -17.44 -20.35 -19.88
N SER A 88 -18.30 -20.04 -18.91
CA SER A 88 -19.35 -20.96 -18.46
C SER A 88 -20.70 -20.31 -18.17
N SER A 89 -20.84 -18.98 -18.32
CA SER A 89 -22.00 -18.21 -17.85
C SER A 89 -22.28 -18.48 -16.36
N ASP A 90 -21.23 -18.46 -15.56
CA ASP A 90 -21.23 -18.68 -14.10
C ASP A 90 -21.69 -20.08 -13.66
N ASN A 91 -21.53 -21.09 -14.51
CA ASN A 91 -21.96 -22.48 -14.26
C ASN A 91 -20.78 -23.37 -13.84
N ASP A 92 -20.78 -23.83 -12.56
CA ASP A 92 -19.75 -24.72 -12.03
C ASP A 92 -19.80 -26.14 -12.63
N SER A 93 -20.93 -26.52 -13.21
CA SER A 93 -21.14 -27.85 -13.84
C SER A 93 -20.99 -27.81 -15.37
N ALA A 94 -20.48 -26.70 -15.93
CA ALA A 94 -20.26 -26.59 -17.35
C ALA A 94 -19.24 -27.62 -17.86
N TYR A 95 -19.58 -28.31 -18.97
CA TYR A 95 -18.70 -29.29 -19.61
C TYR A 95 -18.72 -29.15 -21.13
N ARG A 96 -17.53 -29.00 -21.70
CA ARG A 96 -17.32 -28.99 -23.15
C ARG A 96 -16.59 -30.27 -23.56
N GLU A 97 -17.34 -31.27 -24.04
CA GLU A 97 -16.82 -32.59 -24.35
C GLU A 97 -15.69 -32.58 -25.38
N SER A 98 -15.80 -31.78 -26.43
CA SER A 98 -14.80 -31.71 -27.52
C SER A 98 -13.39 -31.31 -27.08
N GLU A 99 -13.27 -30.66 -25.90
CA GLU A 99 -12.00 -30.14 -25.35
C GLU A 99 -11.68 -30.73 -23.98
N ASP A 100 -12.55 -31.55 -23.42
CA ASP A 100 -12.52 -31.99 -22.01
C ASP A 100 -12.30 -30.79 -21.06
N ALA A 101 -13.00 -29.68 -21.34
CA ALA A 101 -12.96 -28.47 -20.54
C ALA A 101 -14.14 -28.47 -19.56
N VAL A 102 -13.86 -28.28 -18.26
CA VAL A 102 -14.87 -28.46 -17.22
C VAL A 102 -14.86 -27.34 -16.18
N GLY A 103 -16.02 -27.14 -15.55
CA GLY A 103 -16.21 -26.22 -14.44
C GLY A 103 -16.32 -24.76 -14.85
N CYS A 104 -16.38 -23.88 -13.86
CA CYS A 104 -16.61 -22.45 -14.08
C CYS A 104 -15.55 -21.78 -14.97
N LEU A 105 -14.30 -22.22 -14.90
CA LEU A 105 -13.16 -21.69 -15.67
C LEU A 105 -12.78 -22.54 -16.88
N GLN A 106 -13.62 -23.53 -17.26
CA GLN A 106 -13.42 -24.43 -18.40
C GLN A 106 -12.00 -25.01 -18.48
N ILE A 107 -11.52 -25.52 -17.32
CA ILE A 107 -10.16 -26.01 -17.16
C ILE A 107 -9.98 -27.34 -17.89
N ARG A 108 -8.94 -27.45 -18.72
CA ARG A 108 -8.53 -28.69 -19.39
C ARG A 108 -7.52 -29.46 -18.53
N GLN A 109 -7.38 -30.77 -18.78
CA GLN A 109 -6.38 -31.59 -18.08
C GLN A 109 -4.95 -31.06 -18.24
N THR A 110 -4.63 -30.51 -19.40
CA THR A 110 -3.31 -29.90 -19.66
C THR A 110 -2.98 -28.77 -18.71
N MET A 111 -3.97 -27.95 -18.34
CA MET A 111 -3.80 -26.88 -17.36
C MET A 111 -3.51 -27.45 -15.96
N VAL A 112 -4.23 -28.48 -15.51
CA VAL A 112 -3.96 -29.13 -14.22
C VAL A 112 -2.53 -29.68 -14.17
N ASN A 113 -2.08 -30.27 -15.26
CA ASN A 113 -0.69 -30.79 -15.35
C ASN A 113 0.33 -29.65 -15.30
N ASP A 114 0.05 -28.50 -15.92
CA ASP A 114 0.94 -27.35 -15.90
C ASP A 114 1.01 -26.74 -14.49
N ILE A 115 -0.13 -26.54 -13.83
CA ILE A 115 -0.18 -26.09 -12.44
C ILE A 115 0.61 -27.01 -11.51
N ASN A 116 0.42 -28.32 -11.61
CA ASN A 116 1.16 -29.28 -10.80
C ASN A 116 2.67 -29.24 -11.08
N ARG A 117 3.09 -28.96 -12.32
CA ARG A 117 4.50 -28.77 -12.69
C ARG A 117 5.06 -27.48 -12.09
N ILE A 118 4.29 -26.37 -12.10
CA ILE A 118 4.64 -25.11 -11.45
C ILE A 118 4.86 -25.33 -9.96
N LEU A 119 3.90 -25.91 -9.27
CA LEU A 119 3.96 -26.22 -7.83
C LEU A 119 5.16 -27.10 -7.47
N LYS A 120 5.45 -28.11 -8.30
CA LYS A 120 6.63 -28.96 -8.10
C LYS A 120 7.93 -28.17 -8.16
N ARG A 121 8.07 -27.25 -9.14
CA ARG A 121 9.25 -26.38 -9.29
C ARG A 121 9.42 -25.41 -8.13
N GLN A 122 8.32 -24.99 -7.52
CA GLN A 122 8.29 -24.13 -6.33
C GLN A 122 8.56 -24.89 -5.03
N GLY A 123 8.75 -26.22 -5.08
CA GLY A 123 8.96 -27.06 -3.90
C GLY A 123 7.68 -27.28 -3.07
N SER A 124 6.51 -26.97 -3.60
CA SER A 124 5.23 -27.17 -2.92
C SER A 124 4.82 -28.64 -2.95
N ASN A 125 4.20 -29.12 -1.85
CA ASN A 125 3.59 -30.44 -1.77
C ASN A 125 2.13 -30.48 -2.25
N LEU A 126 1.52 -29.30 -2.52
CA LEU A 126 0.16 -29.22 -3.03
C LEU A 126 0.08 -29.84 -4.43
N ARG A 127 -0.99 -30.63 -4.66
CA ARG A 127 -1.29 -31.22 -5.98
C ARG A 127 -2.78 -31.20 -6.24
N TYR A 128 -3.16 -30.83 -7.46
CA TYR A 128 -4.52 -30.88 -7.94
C TYR A 128 -4.76 -32.17 -8.75
N THR A 129 -5.90 -32.81 -8.54
CA THR A 129 -6.41 -33.88 -9.38
C THR A 129 -7.29 -33.33 -10.49
N TYR A 130 -7.58 -34.12 -11.53
CA TYR A 130 -8.48 -33.69 -12.60
C TYR A 130 -9.88 -33.36 -12.09
N ASN A 131 -10.35 -34.01 -11.04
CA ASN A 131 -11.65 -33.71 -10.44
C ASN A 131 -11.71 -32.35 -9.74
N CYS A 132 -10.56 -31.77 -9.37
CA CYS A 132 -10.52 -30.44 -8.78
C CYS A 132 -11.05 -29.34 -9.74
N ARG A 133 -11.12 -29.60 -11.05
CA ARG A 133 -11.64 -28.69 -12.05
C ARG A 133 -13.15 -28.37 -11.89
N TRP A 134 -13.91 -29.25 -11.22
CA TRP A 134 -15.32 -29.07 -10.90
C TRP A 134 -15.58 -28.23 -9.65
N ASP A 135 -14.55 -27.98 -8.86
CA ASP A 135 -14.62 -27.19 -7.64
C ASP A 135 -14.22 -25.73 -7.98
N ARG A 136 -15.15 -24.79 -7.81
CA ARG A 136 -14.93 -23.36 -8.12
C ARG A 136 -13.73 -22.82 -7.35
N THR A 137 -13.61 -23.11 -6.05
CA THR A 137 -12.52 -22.60 -5.22
C THR A 137 -11.16 -23.10 -5.73
N LYS A 138 -11.05 -24.40 -6.04
CA LYS A 138 -9.83 -24.99 -6.58
C LYS A 138 -9.52 -24.50 -8.00
N SER A 139 -10.53 -24.24 -8.79
CA SER A 139 -10.36 -23.65 -10.13
C SER A 139 -9.80 -22.25 -10.05
N ILE A 140 -10.29 -21.41 -9.14
CA ILE A 140 -9.78 -20.06 -8.89
C ILE A 140 -8.35 -20.12 -8.29
N GLU A 141 -8.06 -21.06 -7.38
CA GLU A 141 -6.69 -21.27 -6.88
C GLU A 141 -5.72 -21.61 -8.01
N MET A 142 -6.10 -22.51 -8.92
CA MET A 142 -5.29 -22.85 -10.10
C MET A 142 -5.07 -21.65 -11.02
N PHE A 143 -6.10 -20.82 -11.22
CA PHE A 143 -5.98 -19.57 -11.97
C PHE A 143 -4.96 -18.62 -11.33
N ASN A 144 -5.06 -18.39 -10.02
CA ASN A 144 -4.14 -17.53 -9.29
C ASN A 144 -2.68 -18.03 -9.38
N ILE A 145 -2.45 -19.35 -9.22
CA ILE A 145 -1.12 -19.94 -9.39
C ILE A 145 -0.58 -19.69 -10.80
N PHE A 146 -1.43 -19.75 -11.83
CA PHE A 146 -1.05 -19.51 -13.21
C PHE A 146 -0.64 -18.05 -13.42
N ILE A 147 -1.48 -17.09 -13.04
CA ILE A 147 -1.20 -15.65 -13.24
C ILE A 147 0.04 -15.21 -12.46
N ASP A 148 0.21 -15.68 -11.23
CA ASP A 148 1.38 -15.38 -10.40
C ASP A 148 2.68 -15.93 -11.00
N HIS A 149 2.64 -17.18 -11.49
CA HIS A 149 3.83 -17.84 -12.06
C HIS A 149 4.33 -17.15 -13.33
N TYR A 150 3.41 -16.66 -14.16
CA TYR A 150 3.74 -16.00 -15.43
C TYR A 150 3.82 -14.46 -15.30
N ASN A 151 3.69 -13.92 -14.08
CA ASN A 151 3.73 -12.48 -13.77
C ASN A 151 2.75 -11.67 -14.64
N LEU A 152 1.52 -12.18 -14.81
CA LEU A 152 0.48 -11.51 -15.57
C LEU A 152 -0.13 -10.40 -14.70
N THR A 153 -0.06 -9.15 -15.15
CA THR A 153 -0.37 -7.98 -14.33
C THR A 153 -1.58 -7.19 -14.80
N THR A 154 -1.97 -7.37 -16.07
CA THR A 154 -3.13 -6.69 -16.65
C THR A 154 -4.28 -7.66 -16.92
N ALA A 155 -5.52 -7.16 -16.94
CA ALA A 155 -6.70 -7.95 -17.26
C ALA A 155 -6.57 -8.63 -18.64
N GLU A 156 -6.05 -7.89 -19.63
CA GLU A 156 -5.82 -8.42 -20.98
C GLU A 156 -4.82 -9.58 -20.96
N GLU A 157 -3.67 -9.44 -20.26
CA GLU A 157 -2.70 -10.52 -20.13
C GLU A 157 -3.31 -11.75 -19.48
N MET A 158 -4.04 -11.57 -18.36
CA MET A 158 -4.67 -12.67 -17.63
C MET A 158 -5.68 -13.41 -18.53
N ALA A 159 -6.59 -12.70 -19.18
CA ALA A 159 -7.59 -13.29 -20.03
C ALA A 159 -6.98 -13.99 -21.26
N ARG A 160 -6.11 -13.31 -21.98
CA ARG A 160 -5.52 -13.86 -23.21
C ARG A 160 -4.57 -15.01 -22.95
N CYS A 161 -3.81 -14.96 -21.85
CA CYS A 161 -2.94 -16.07 -21.46
C CYS A 161 -3.75 -17.25 -20.88
N TRP A 162 -4.85 -17.00 -20.19
CA TRP A 162 -5.74 -18.07 -19.77
C TRP A 162 -6.31 -18.86 -20.95
N ASN A 163 -6.79 -18.16 -21.98
CA ASN A 163 -7.34 -18.76 -23.18
C ASN A 163 -6.30 -19.41 -24.08
N GLY A 164 -5.15 -18.75 -24.31
CA GLY A 164 -4.14 -19.14 -25.28
C GLY A 164 -2.85 -19.74 -24.72
N GLY A 165 -2.78 -19.97 -23.40
CA GLY A 165 -1.56 -20.41 -22.69
C GLY A 165 -0.59 -19.25 -22.42
N PRO A 166 0.60 -19.51 -21.84
CA PRO A 166 1.53 -18.49 -21.35
C PRO A 166 1.99 -17.43 -22.36
N ARG A 167 1.84 -17.68 -23.65
CA ARG A 167 2.14 -16.73 -24.73
C ARG A 167 0.90 -16.20 -25.42
N GLY A 168 -0.28 -16.36 -24.80
CA GLY A 168 -1.56 -15.93 -25.36
C GLY A 168 -1.61 -14.45 -25.72
N ILE A 169 -0.92 -13.58 -24.96
CA ILE A 169 -0.85 -12.15 -25.26
C ILE A 169 -0.26 -11.84 -26.64
N ASN A 170 0.61 -12.70 -27.15
CA ASN A 170 1.23 -12.55 -28.47
C ASN A 170 0.44 -13.25 -29.59
N ASN A 171 -0.65 -13.95 -29.25
CA ASN A 171 -1.46 -14.70 -30.20
C ASN A 171 -2.68 -13.87 -30.64
N PRO A 172 -2.78 -13.43 -31.92
CA PRO A 172 -3.89 -12.63 -32.38
C PRO A 172 -5.27 -13.31 -32.26
N TYR A 173 -5.32 -14.64 -32.25
CA TYR A 173 -6.57 -15.40 -32.08
C TYR A 173 -7.19 -15.26 -30.69
N THR A 174 -6.45 -14.81 -29.68
CA THR A 174 -6.99 -14.55 -28.33
C THR A 174 -7.62 -13.17 -28.18
N LEU A 175 -7.49 -12.27 -29.16
CA LEU A 175 -8.10 -10.94 -29.11
C LEU A 175 -9.62 -11.00 -29.04
N GLY A 176 -10.25 -11.90 -29.82
CA GLY A 176 -11.69 -12.08 -29.78
C GLY A 176 -12.21 -12.61 -28.44
N TYR A 177 -11.38 -13.33 -27.71
CA TYR A 177 -11.68 -13.74 -26.33
C TYR A 177 -11.56 -12.56 -25.36
N TRP A 178 -10.50 -11.78 -25.48
CA TRP A 178 -10.30 -10.58 -24.67
C TRP A 178 -11.47 -9.61 -24.80
N ASN A 179 -11.90 -9.30 -26.01
CA ASN A 179 -13.03 -8.39 -26.23
C ASN A 179 -14.32 -8.83 -25.50
N LYS A 180 -14.54 -10.15 -25.35
CA LYS A 180 -15.68 -10.65 -24.56
C LYS A 180 -15.50 -10.41 -23.06
N VAL A 181 -14.30 -10.64 -22.54
CA VAL A 181 -13.97 -10.41 -21.11
C VAL A 181 -14.03 -8.91 -20.78
N GLU A 182 -13.50 -8.07 -21.67
CA GLU A 182 -13.51 -6.61 -21.52
C GLU A 182 -14.95 -6.06 -21.46
N ASN A 183 -15.82 -6.50 -22.37
CA ASN A 183 -17.22 -6.11 -22.35
C ASN A 183 -17.93 -6.52 -21.05
N GLU A 184 -17.67 -7.72 -20.55
CA GLU A 184 -18.24 -8.21 -19.30
C GLU A 184 -17.75 -7.38 -18.08
N LEU A 185 -16.48 -6.99 -18.08
CA LEU A 185 -15.93 -6.08 -17.06
C LEU A 185 -16.63 -4.71 -17.10
N GLU A 186 -16.80 -4.13 -18.29
CA GLU A 186 -17.48 -2.84 -18.45
C GLU A 186 -18.94 -2.90 -17.99
N GLU A 187 -19.70 -3.95 -18.34
CA GLU A 187 -21.07 -4.16 -17.89
C GLU A 187 -21.16 -4.32 -16.37
N SER A 188 -20.23 -5.06 -15.76
CA SER A 188 -20.14 -5.21 -14.31
C SER A 188 -19.86 -3.88 -13.60
N TYR A 189 -19.00 -3.01 -14.14
CA TYR A 189 -18.74 -1.69 -13.57
C TYR A 189 -19.94 -0.72 -13.75
N ALA A 190 -20.63 -0.79 -14.88
CA ALA A 190 -21.80 0.05 -15.15
C ALA A 190 -23.02 -0.28 -14.26
N SER A 191 -23.07 -1.50 -13.72
CA SER A 191 -24.18 -1.99 -12.88
C SER A 191 -24.01 -1.72 -11.38
N ARG A 192 -22.89 -1.16 -10.96
CA ARG A 192 -22.54 -0.82 -9.55
C ARG A 192 -22.83 0.63 -9.22
#